data_3bb8af38659a38e55acbfd101a7517bb
#
_entry.id   3bb8af38659a38e55acbfd101a7517bb
#
_cell.length_a   1.000
_cell.length_b   1.000
_cell.length_c   1.000
_cell.angle_alpha   90.00
_cell.angle_beta   90.00
_cell.angle_gamma   90.00
#
_symmetry.space_group_name_H-M   'P 1'
#
loop_
_entity.id
_entity.type
_entity.pdbx_description
1 polymer ?
#
loop_
_entity_poly.entity_id
_entity_poly.type
_entity_poly.pdbx_seq_one_letter_code
_entity_poly.pdbx_strand_id
1 'polypeptide(L)'
;MADGEVIEADLFIDCSGFRGLFINQALGVEFEDWSHWLPCNRAIAVPCERSEDFTPYTRSTAHGAGWQWRIPLQHRTGNGHVFSTRFMDDAEAEKILLANIDGEPLADPFKVDFKAGKRRQLWHKNCVAVGLAGGFLEPLESTSLHLVQSGIIRLVRLLPDGGFNPANVAEFNRQSDFEYERIRDFIILHY
;
A
#
# COMPACT_ATOMS: atom_id res chain seq x y z
N MET A 1 4.03 -2.41 25.56
CA MET A 1 4.07 -0.93 25.46
C MET A 1 5.44 -0.46 25.95
N ALA A 2 5.91 0.70 25.51
CA ALA A 2 7.23 1.22 25.91
C ALA A 2 7.35 1.51 27.42
N ASP A 3 6.25 1.64 28.12
CA ASP A 3 6.09 1.85 29.56
C ASP A 3 5.90 0.57 30.37
N GLY A 4 5.96 -0.60 29.72
CA GLY A 4 5.77 -1.91 30.34
C GLY A 4 4.30 -2.32 30.56
N GLU A 5 3.34 -1.52 30.09
CA GLU A 5 1.93 -1.88 30.14
C GLU A 5 1.65 -3.12 29.26
N VAL A 6 0.92 -4.08 29.81
CA VAL A 6 0.45 -5.28 29.11
C VAL A 6 -0.99 -5.10 28.69
N ILE A 7 -1.26 -5.24 27.41
CA ILE A 7 -2.61 -5.21 26.85
C ILE A 7 -2.99 -6.63 26.44
N GLU A 8 -4.07 -7.16 27.02
CA GLU A 8 -4.63 -8.46 26.67
C GLU A 8 -5.88 -8.29 25.79
N ALA A 9 -5.99 -9.10 24.75
CA ALA A 9 -7.16 -9.13 23.86
C ALA A 9 -7.28 -10.50 23.19
N ASP A 10 -8.51 -10.88 22.85
CA ASP A 10 -8.79 -12.11 22.12
C ASP A 10 -8.36 -12.01 20.66
N LEU A 11 -8.49 -10.82 20.04
CA LEU A 11 -8.11 -10.55 18.65
C LEU A 11 -7.30 -9.25 18.57
N PHE A 12 -6.22 -9.28 17.79
CA PHE A 12 -5.41 -8.12 17.44
C PHE A 12 -5.57 -7.79 15.96
N ILE A 13 -5.75 -6.52 15.65
CA ILE A 13 -5.72 -6.03 14.27
C ILE A 13 -4.41 -5.25 14.07
N ASP A 14 -3.53 -5.79 13.22
CA ASP A 14 -2.24 -5.18 12.93
C ASP A 14 -2.40 -4.15 11.80
N CYS A 15 -2.43 -2.86 12.18
CA CYS A 15 -2.40 -1.71 11.30
C CYS A 15 -1.07 -0.95 11.39
N SER A 16 0.03 -1.62 11.79
CA SER A 16 1.32 -0.97 12.10
C SER A 16 2.16 -0.62 10.86
N GLY A 17 1.54 -0.58 9.68
CA GLY A 17 2.19 -0.20 8.44
C GLY A 17 3.16 -1.28 7.92
N PHE A 18 4.12 -0.90 7.10
CA PHE A 18 5.09 -1.83 6.51
C PHE A 18 5.87 -2.69 7.54
N ARG A 19 5.97 -2.23 8.78
CA ARG A 19 6.67 -2.96 9.83
C ARG A 19 5.95 -4.25 10.22
N GLY A 20 4.61 -4.27 10.22
CA GLY A 20 3.82 -5.43 10.61
C GLY A 20 4.21 -5.94 12.00
N LEU A 21 4.06 -5.11 13.04
CA LEU A 21 4.61 -5.38 14.39
C LEU A 21 4.12 -6.72 14.95
N PHE A 22 2.86 -7.06 14.74
CA PHE A 22 2.31 -8.34 15.20
C PHE A 22 2.45 -9.43 14.14
N ILE A 23 1.92 -9.19 12.93
CA ILE A 23 1.86 -10.24 11.90
C ILE A 23 3.24 -10.69 11.43
N ASN A 24 4.20 -9.75 11.33
CA ASN A 24 5.57 -10.02 10.88
C ASN A 24 6.51 -10.27 12.05
N GLN A 25 6.74 -9.23 12.90
CA GLN A 25 7.82 -9.29 13.89
C GLN A 25 7.53 -10.26 15.03
N ALA A 26 6.29 -10.31 15.52
CA ALA A 26 5.92 -11.21 16.62
C ALA A 26 5.53 -12.62 16.13
N LEU A 27 4.78 -12.71 15.03
CA LEU A 27 4.23 -13.99 14.55
C LEU A 27 5.02 -14.62 13.41
N GLY A 28 5.95 -13.87 12.79
CA GLY A 28 6.86 -14.40 11.76
C GLY A 28 6.17 -14.80 10.45
N VAL A 29 5.00 -14.24 10.13
CA VAL A 29 4.33 -14.55 8.87
C VAL A 29 5.15 -14.05 7.69
N GLU A 30 5.54 -14.95 6.81
CA GLU A 30 6.37 -14.66 5.65
C GLU A 30 5.69 -13.68 4.68
N PHE A 31 6.52 -12.88 4.01
CA PHE A 31 6.11 -11.97 2.94
C PHE A 31 6.36 -12.62 1.58
N GLU A 32 5.35 -12.63 0.75
CA GLU A 32 5.42 -13.07 -0.65
C GLU A 32 5.81 -11.88 -1.53
N ASP A 33 7.04 -11.90 -2.03
CA ASP A 33 7.65 -10.83 -2.80
C ASP A 33 7.28 -10.92 -4.28
N TRP A 34 6.65 -9.88 -4.82
CA TRP A 34 6.23 -9.77 -6.21
C TRP A 34 7.06 -8.78 -7.04
N SER A 35 8.22 -8.39 -6.53
CA SER A 35 9.12 -7.42 -7.23
C SER A 35 9.59 -7.90 -8.60
N HIS A 36 9.51 -9.20 -8.88
CA HIS A 36 9.84 -9.75 -10.19
C HIS A 36 8.78 -9.46 -11.26
N TRP A 37 7.53 -9.17 -10.88
CA TRP A 37 6.47 -8.71 -11.77
C TRP A 37 6.27 -7.20 -11.70
N LEU A 38 6.40 -6.62 -10.51
CA LEU A 38 6.19 -5.20 -10.23
C LEU A 38 7.49 -4.61 -9.68
N PRO A 39 8.40 -4.16 -10.57
CA PRO A 39 9.77 -3.80 -10.20
C PRO A 39 9.90 -2.44 -9.53
N CYS A 40 8.85 -1.62 -9.51
CA CYS A 40 8.86 -0.36 -8.79
C CYS A 40 8.95 -0.60 -7.29
N ASN A 41 9.88 0.09 -6.63
CA ASN A 41 10.20 -0.11 -5.22
C ASN A 41 10.40 1.17 -4.42
N ARG A 42 10.25 2.33 -5.06
CA ARG A 42 10.40 3.64 -4.44
C ARG A 42 9.43 4.65 -5.03
N ALA A 43 9.02 5.59 -4.20
CA ALA A 43 8.31 6.78 -4.64
C ALA A 43 8.96 8.03 -4.05
N ILE A 44 8.96 9.12 -4.81
CA ILE A 44 9.22 10.47 -4.32
C ILE A 44 7.92 11.24 -4.46
N ALA A 45 7.49 11.91 -3.39
CA ALA A 45 6.22 12.63 -3.37
C ALA A 45 6.43 14.10 -2.96
N VAL A 46 5.68 15.00 -3.57
CA VAL A 46 5.69 16.42 -3.25
C VAL A 46 4.29 17.02 -3.44
N PRO A 47 3.74 17.74 -2.46
CA PRO A 47 2.57 18.57 -2.69
C PRO A 47 2.98 19.85 -3.41
N CYS A 48 2.16 20.34 -4.34
CA CYS A 48 2.32 21.66 -4.92
C CYS A 48 1.05 22.49 -4.78
N GLU A 49 1.15 23.77 -5.10
CA GLU A 49 0.01 24.67 -5.16
C GLU A 49 -1.10 24.07 -6.03
N ARG A 50 -2.33 24.46 -5.73
CA ARG A 50 -3.49 24.05 -6.51
C ARG A 50 -3.39 24.58 -7.92
N SER A 51 -3.54 23.69 -8.91
CA SER A 51 -3.70 24.09 -10.30
C SER A 51 -5.06 24.76 -10.52
N GLU A 52 -5.12 25.75 -11.40
CA GLU A 52 -6.38 26.36 -11.87
C GLU A 52 -7.21 25.32 -12.64
N ASP A 53 -6.57 24.42 -13.37
CA ASP A 53 -7.20 23.27 -14.05
C ASP A 53 -7.51 22.15 -13.05
N PHE A 54 -8.62 22.31 -12.35
CA PHE A 54 -9.11 21.34 -11.37
C PHE A 54 -9.90 20.24 -12.07
N THR A 55 -9.21 19.15 -12.43
CA THR A 55 -9.85 17.96 -12.99
C THR A 55 -10.36 17.03 -11.88
N PRO A 56 -11.55 16.39 -12.03
CA PRO A 56 -12.12 15.51 -11.02
C PRO A 56 -11.56 14.07 -11.07
N TYR A 57 -10.33 13.89 -11.52
CA TYR A 57 -9.69 12.58 -11.65
C TYR A 57 -8.20 12.66 -11.36
N THR A 58 -7.65 11.53 -10.93
CA THR A 58 -6.22 11.29 -10.84
C THR A 58 -5.65 11.03 -12.24
N ARG A 59 -4.55 11.69 -12.57
CA ARG A 59 -3.80 11.40 -13.79
C ARG A 59 -2.55 10.60 -13.44
N SER A 60 -2.34 9.48 -14.13
CA SER A 60 -1.12 8.71 -14.12
C SER A 60 -0.39 8.90 -15.44
N THR A 61 0.89 9.26 -15.37
CA THR A 61 1.73 9.52 -16.55
C THR A 61 2.92 8.58 -16.53
N ALA A 62 3.11 7.80 -17.59
CA ALA A 62 4.25 6.89 -17.71
C ALA A 62 5.56 7.64 -17.93
N HIS A 63 6.63 7.16 -17.32
CA HIS A 63 8.02 7.60 -17.49
C HIS A 63 8.93 6.39 -17.77
N GLY A 64 10.19 6.65 -18.10
CA GLY A 64 11.13 5.62 -18.56
C GLY A 64 11.42 4.48 -17.56
N ALA A 65 11.22 4.71 -16.26
CA ALA A 65 11.47 3.70 -15.22
C ALA A 65 10.35 3.63 -14.17
N GLY A 66 9.16 4.09 -14.52
CA GLY A 66 8.01 4.12 -13.63
C GLY A 66 6.91 5.07 -14.13
N TRP A 67 6.19 5.71 -13.21
CA TRP A 67 5.07 6.57 -13.53
C TRP A 67 4.86 7.64 -12.45
N GLN A 68 4.21 8.75 -12.82
CA GLN A 68 3.92 9.86 -11.93
C GLN A 68 2.40 10.00 -11.75
N TRP A 69 1.96 10.17 -10.49
CA TRP A 69 0.58 10.56 -10.20
C TRP A 69 0.44 12.07 -10.04
N ARG A 70 -0.72 12.59 -10.43
CA ARG A 70 -1.21 13.92 -10.15
C ARG A 70 -2.63 13.81 -9.60
N ILE A 71 -2.84 14.26 -8.37
CA ILE A 71 -4.12 14.18 -7.66
C ILE A 71 -4.56 15.59 -7.28
N PRO A 72 -5.48 16.23 -8.04
CA PRO A 72 -6.01 17.53 -7.69
C PRO A 72 -6.90 17.42 -6.44
N LEU A 73 -6.61 18.25 -5.46
CA LEU A 73 -7.40 18.39 -4.23
C LEU A 73 -7.90 19.84 -4.10
N GLN A 74 -8.87 20.07 -3.22
CA GLN A 74 -9.45 21.41 -3.04
C GLN A 74 -8.42 22.47 -2.63
N HIS A 75 -7.40 22.10 -1.87
CA HIS A 75 -6.43 23.01 -1.27
C HIS A 75 -5.00 22.85 -1.81
N ARG A 76 -4.71 21.85 -2.59
CA ARG A 76 -3.39 21.56 -3.16
C ARG A 76 -3.49 20.53 -4.30
N THR A 77 -2.39 20.30 -5.01
CA THR A 77 -2.23 19.12 -5.87
C THR A 77 -1.21 18.18 -5.25
N GLY A 78 -1.58 16.91 -5.08
CA GLY A 78 -0.66 15.84 -4.67
C GLY A 78 0.04 15.26 -5.89
N ASN A 79 1.36 15.18 -5.85
CA ASN A 79 2.16 14.61 -6.92
C ASN A 79 3.16 13.61 -6.35
N GLY A 80 3.55 12.63 -7.18
CA GLY A 80 4.66 11.76 -6.85
C GLY A 80 5.03 10.85 -8.00
N HIS A 81 6.29 10.45 -8.01
CA HIS A 81 6.89 9.59 -9.01
C HIS A 81 7.23 8.24 -8.37
N VAL A 82 6.56 7.20 -8.82
CA VAL A 82 6.85 5.79 -8.50
C VAL A 82 7.85 5.28 -9.53
N PHE A 83 8.94 4.67 -9.07
CA PHE A 83 9.98 4.20 -9.97
C PHE A 83 10.74 3.00 -9.41
N SER A 84 11.48 2.35 -10.29
CA SER A 84 12.40 1.27 -9.94
C SER A 84 13.81 1.80 -9.76
N THR A 85 14.36 1.66 -8.55
CA THR A 85 15.76 2.05 -8.26
C THR A 85 16.78 1.24 -9.03
N ARG A 86 16.35 0.19 -9.72
CA ARG A 86 17.20 -0.60 -10.62
C ARG A 86 17.53 0.15 -11.92
N PHE A 87 16.65 1.06 -12.34
CA PHE A 87 16.74 1.72 -13.65
C PHE A 87 16.86 3.24 -13.57
N MET A 88 16.62 3.85 -12.41
CA MET A 88 16.64 5.29 -12.19
C MET A 88 17.12 5.60 -10.79
N ASP A 89 17.95 6.60 -10.60
CA ASP A 89 18.35 7.07 -9.28
C ASP A 89 17.37 8.12 -8.71
N ASP A 90 17.54 8.43 -7.44
CA ASP A 90 16.64 9.35 -6.73
C ASP A 90 16.70 10.78 -7.29
N ALA A 91 17.87 11.24 -7.69
CA ALA A 91 18.05 12.62 -8.19
C ALA A 91 17.37 12.81 -9.55
N GLU A 92 17.48 11.82 -10.42
CA GLU A 92 16.79 11.82 -11.71
C GLU A 92 15.27 11.72 -11.52
N ALA A 93 14.81 10.85 -10.64
CA ALA A 93 13.38 10.70 -10.34
C ALA A 93 12.77 11.98 -9.75
N GLU A 94 13.49 12.65 -8.85
CA GLU A 94 13.07 13.93 -8.27
C GLU A 94 13.05 15.04 -9.33
N LYS A 95 14.06 15.12 -10.17
CA LYS A 95 14.12 16.08 -11.28
C LYS A 95 12.93 15.92 -12.24
N ILE A 96 12.59 14.67 -12.60
CA ILE A 96 11.43 14.38 -13.45
C ILE A 96 10.15 14.80 -12.74
N LEU A 97 9.98 14.47 -11.46
CA LEU A 97 8.81 14.85 -10.67
C LEU A 97 8.63 16.36 -10.67
N LEU A 98 9.66 17.12 -10.28
CA LEU A 98 9.60 18.58 -10.16
C LEU A 98 9.37 19.29 -11.51
N ALA A 99 9.88 18.72 -12.60
CA ALA A 99 9.66 19.25 -13.94
C ALA A 99 8.21 19.06 -14.45
N ASN A 100 7.40 18.22 -13.78
CA ASN A 100 6.06 17.82 -14.22
C ASN A 100 4.96 18.13 -13.18
N ILE A 101 5.20 19.01 -12.23
CA ILE A 101 4.17 19.54 -11.33
C ILE A 101 3.58 20.84 -11.89
N ASP A 102 2.33 21.13 -11.51
CA ASP A 102 1.58 22.26 -12.11
C ASP A 102 1.78 23.61 -11.38
N GLY A 103 2.38 23.62 -10.20
CA GLY A 103 2.56 24.81 -9.36
C GLY A 103 3.79 24.71 -8.48
N GLU A 104 4.05 25.73 -7.67
CA GLU A 104 5.20 25.76 -6.77
C GLU A 104 5.08 24.66 -5.69
N PRO A 105 6.19 23.96 -5.36
CA PRO A 105 6.21 23.00 -4.28
C PRO A 105 5.83 23.64 -2.93
N LEU A 106 4.96 22.98 -2.16
CA LEU A 106 4.55 23.41 -0.81
C LEU A 106 5.41 22.82 0.30
N ALA A 107 6.28 21.87 -0.01
CA ALA A 107 7.20 21.22 0.92
C ALA A 107 8.35 20.59 0.13
N ASP A 108 9.40 20.20 0.84
CA ASP A 108 10.48 19.41 0.25
C ASP A 108 9.96 18.03 -0.18
N PRO A 109 10.46 17.48 -1.31
CA PRO A 109 10.16 16.13 -1.73
C PRO A 109 10.56 15.10 -0.67
N PHE A 110 9.70 14.12 -0.41
CA PHE A 110 10.00 13.03 0.53
C PHE A 110 9.95 11.67 -0.15
N LYS A 111 10.82 10.76 0.32
CA LYS A 111 10.96 9.41 -0.24
C LYS A 111 10.21 8.38 0.58
N VAL A 112 9.63 7.41 -0.12
CA VAL A 112 8.97 6.24 0.46
C VAL A 112 9.51 5.00 -0.22
N ASP A 113 10.18 4.13 0.53
CA ASP A 113 10.55 2.80 0.05
C ASP A 113 9.41 1.81 0.31
N PHE A 114 9.16 0.95 -0.64
CA PHE A 114 8.16 -0.10 -0.52
C PHE A 114 8.57 -1.36 -1.28
N LYS A 115 7.83 -2.43 -1.04
CA LYS A 115 7.97 -3.68 -1.75
C LYS A 115 6.58 -4.16 -2.17
N ALA A 116 6.42 -4.46 -3.46
CA ALA A 116 5.18 -5.07 -3.95
C ALA A 116 5.05 -6.51 -3.45
N GLY A 117 3.89 -6.84 -2.91
CA GLY A 117 3.61 -8.16 -2.38
C GLY A 117 2.65 -8.15 -1.20
N LYS A 118 2.49 -9.29 -0.56
CA LYS A 118 1.59 -9.47 0.59
C LYS A 118 2.16 -10.47 1.59
N ARG A 119 1.59 -10.52 2.79
CA ARG A 119 1.81 -11.63 3.71
C ARG A 119 1.15 -12.90 3.17
N ARG A 120 1.79 -14.06 3.37
CA ARG A 120 1.22 -15.36 2.98
C ARG A 120 -0.10 -15.67 3.70
N GLN A 121 -0.28 -15.11 4.91
CA GLN A 121 -1.51 -15.16 5.66
C GLN A 121 -1.80 -13.77 6.22
N LEU A 122 -2.96 -13.21 5.90
CA LEU A 122 -3.40 -11.95 6.49
C LEU A 122 -4.10 -12.16 7.83
N TRP A 123 -4.65 -13.35 8.07
CA TRP A 123 -5.12 -13.78 9.38
C TRP A 123 -4.31 -14.99 9.84
N HIS A 124 -3.54 -14.81 10.89
CA HIS A 124 -2.74 -15.86 11.52
C HIS A 124 -2.94 -15.87 13.03
N LYS A 125 -3.33 -17.03 13.60
CA LYS A 125 -3.72 -17.15 15.00
C LYS A 125 -4.80 -16.13 15.37
N ASN A 126 -4.55 -15.31 16.39
CA ASN A 126 -5.45 -14.22 16.83
C ASN A 126 -5.05 -12.84 16.30
N CYS A 127 -4.35 -12.79 15.17
CA CYS A 127 -3.94 -11.52 14.56
C CYS A 127 -4.38 -11.43 13.10
N VAL A 128 -4.99 -10.29 12.74
CA VAL A 128 -5.36 -9.95 11.36
C VAL A 128 -4.59 -8.71 10.92
N ALA A 129 -3.85 -8.83 9.84
CA ALA A 129 -3.16 -7.71 9.22
C ALA A 129 -4.10 -6.94 8.28
N VAL A 130 -4.15 -5.62 8.43
CA VAL A 130 -4.95 -4.72 7.60
C VAL A 130 -4.08 -3.60 7.05
N GLY A 131 -4.30 -3.25 5.79
CA GLY A 131 -3.53 -2.22 5.09
C GLY A 131 -2.07 -2.64 4.85
N LEU A 132 -1.13 -1.73 5.03
CA LEU A 132 0.29 -1.93 4.73
C LEU A 132 0.96 -3.05 5.54
N ALA A 133 0.39 -3.44 6.68
CA ALA A 133 0.88 -4.58 7.46
C ALA A 133 0.62 -5.92 6.73
N GLY A 134 -0.47 -5.99 5.97
CA GLY A 134 -0.86 -7.17 5.19
C GLY A 134 -0.16 -7.27 3.84
N GLY A 135 0.10 -6.14 3.19
CA GLY A 135 0.72 -6.10 1.88
C GLY A 135 0.60 -4.73 1.23
N PHE A 136 1.28 -4.57 0.11
CA PHE A 136 1.25 -3.35 -0.67
C PHE A 136 1.41 -3.65 -2.16
N LEU A 137 0.65 -2.94 -2.96
CA LEU A 137 0.80 -2.85 -4.40
C LEU A 137 0.90 -1.36 -4.75
N GLU A 138 1.70 -1.04 -5.74
CA GLU A 138 1.83 0.34 -6.18
C GLU A 138 0.48 0.96 -6.53
N PRO A 139 0.26 2.27 -6.22
CA PRO A 139 -1.07 2.85 -6.22
C PRO A 139 -1.55 3.29 -7.63
N LEU A 140 -1.11 2.63 -8.71
CA LEU A 140 -1.44 2.97 -10.09
C LEU A 140 -2.97 3.06 -10.31
N GLU A 141 -3.71 2.14 -9.68
CA GLU A 141 -5.18 2.10 -9.71
C GLU A 141 -5.83 2.42 -8.34
N SER A 142 -5.06 3.01 -7.40
CA SER A 142 -5.53 3.42 -6.07
C SER A 142 -6.18 2.30 -5.24
N THR A 143 -5.74 1.05 -5.42
CA THR A 143 -6.39 -0.14 -4.86
C THR A 143 -6.15 -0.37 -3.37
N SER A 144 -5.20 0.34 -2.76
CA SER A 144 -4.84 0.12 -1.35
C SER A 144 -6.00 0.36 -0.38
N LEU A 145 -6.80 1.42 -0.57
CA LEU A 145 -7.98 1.69 0.27
C LEU A 145 -9.09 0.66 0.03
N HIS A 146 -9.26 0.19 -1.21
CA HIS A 146 -10.18 -0.89 -1.54
C HIS A 146 -9.81 -2.17 -0.78
N LEU A 147 -8.53 -2.57 -0.77
CA LEU A 147 -8.05 -3.74 -0.02
C LEU A 147 -8.27 -3.62 1.50
N VAL A 148 -8.12 -2.43 2.06
CA VAL A 148 -8.45 -2.16 3.48
C VAL A 148 -9.95 -2.36 3.72
N GLN A 149 -10.79 -1.74 2.90
CA GLN A 149 -12.24 -1.78 3.05
C GLN A 149 -12.78 -3.21 2.87
N SER A 150 -12.39 -3.91 1.82
CA SER A 150 -12.82 -5.30 1.56
C SER A 150 -12.33 -6.24 2.65
N GLY A 151 -11.09 -6.06 3.14
CA GLY A 151 -10.53 -6.82 4.25
C GLY A 151 -11.33 -6.63 5.54
N ILE A 152 -11.72 -5.39 5.88
CA ILE A 152 -12.55 -5.11 7.04
C ILE A 152 -13.95 -5.76 6.90
N ILE A 153 -14.59 -5.59 5.75
CA ILE A 153 -15.91 -6.21 5.49
C ILE A 153 -15.84 -7.73 5.62
N ARG A 154 -14.82 -8.33 5.07
CA ARG A 154 -14.57 -9.79 5.16
C ARG A 154 -14.35 -10.23 6.60
N LEU A 155 -13.54 -9.48 7.37
CA LEU A 155 -13.30 -9.76 8.78
C LEU A 155 -14.61 -9.72 9.58
N VAL A 156 -15.41 -8.67 9.43
CA VAL A 156 -16.69 -8.53 10.15
C VAL A 156 -17.64 -9.70 9.83
N ARG A 157 -17.68 -10.18 8.59
CA ARG A 157 -18.53 -11.31 8.18
C ARG A 157 -18.07 -12.65 8.75
N LEU A 158 -16.77 -12.79 9.03
CA LEU A 158 -16.15 -14.03 9.50
C LEU A 158 -15.71 -13.95 10.96
N LEU A 159 -16.11 -12.87 11.68
CA LEU A 159 -15.81 -12.73 13.11
C LEU A 159 -16.36 -13.93 13.89
N PRO A 160 -15.58 -14.47 14.83
CA PRO A 160 -16.01 -15.62 15.61
C PRO A 160 -17.02 -15.24 16.69
N ASP A 161 -18.05 -16.06 16.84
CA ASP A 161 -19.08 -15.93 17.89
C ASP A 161 -18.69 -16.58 19.24
N GLY A 162 -17.49 -17.12 19.34
CA GLY A 162 -17.07 -17.84 20.58
C GLY A 162 -15.76 -18.61 20.44
N GLY A 163 -14.84 -18.11 19.61
CA GLY A 163 -13.54 -18.72 19.35
C GLY A 163 -13.19 -18.74 17.87
N PHE A 164 -11.91 -18.84 17.56
CA PHE A 164 -11.46 -18.80 16.16
C PHE A 164 -11.75 -20.13 15.44
N ASN A 165 -12.75 -20.13 14.57
CA ASN A 165 -13.01 -21.26 13.70
C ASN A 165 -11.94 -21.34 12.59
N PRO A 166 -11.16 -22.43 12.50
CA PRO A 166 -10.13 -22.57 11.46
C PRO A 166 -10.67 -22.44 10.03
N ALA A 167 -11.94 -22.82 9.79
CA ALA A 167 -12.57 -22.68 8.48
C ALA A 167 -12.78 -21.20 8.12
N ASN A 168 -13.17 -20.35 9.07
CA ASN A 168 -13.35 -18.92 8.86
C ASN A 168 -11.99 -18.25 8.58
N VAL A 169 -10.95 -18.63 9.33
CA VAL A 169 -9.58 -18.14 9.11
C VAL A 169 -9.06 -18.54 7.71
N ALA A 170 -9.27 -19.80 7.32
CA ALA A 170 -8.88 -20.29 6.01
C ALA A 170 -9.64 -19.56 4.89
N GLU A 171 -10.93 -19.36 5.05
CA GLU A 171 -11.76 -18.67 4.06
C GLU A 171 -11.40 -17.17 3.95
N PHE A 172 -11.11 -16.50 5.07
CA PHE A 172 -10.60 -15.13 5.06
C PHE A 172 -9.30 -15.02 4.25
N ASN A 173 -8.34 -15.90 4.50
CA ASN A 173 -7.06 -15.89 3.79
C ASN A 173 -7.26 -16.20 2.30
N ARG A 174 -8.04 -17.23 1.96
CA ARG A 174 -8.33 -17.61 0.57
C ARG A 174 -8.95 -16.46 -0.24
N GLN A 175 -9.94 -15.76 0.31
CA GLN A 175 -10.58 -14.62 -0.35
C GLN A 175 -9.61 -13.44 -0.48
N SER A 176 -8.77 -13.21 0.54
CA SER A 176 -7.77 -12.16 0.50
C SER A 176 -6.69 -12.45 -0.54
N ASP A 177 -6.21 -13.67 -0.61
CA ASP A 177 -5.23 -14.11 -1.62
C ASP A 177 -5.77 -13.89 -3.02
N PHE A 178 -6.98 -14.35 -3.29
CA PHE A 178 -7.63 -14.17 -4.58
C PHE A 178 -7.73 -12.70 -4.98
N GLU A 179 -8.13 -11.82 -4.06
CA GLU A 179 -8.29 -10.39 -4.33
C GLU A 179 -6.93 -9.72 -4.62
N TYR A 180 -5.91 -9.96 -3.79
CA TYR A 180 -4.56 -9.43 -3.99
C TYR A 180 -3.96 -9.89 -5.33
N GLU A 181 -4.13 -11.16 -5.69
CA GLU A 181 -3.64 -11.71 -6.95
C GLU A 181 -4.33 -11.09 -8.16
N ARG A 182 -5.67 -10.88 -8.11
CA ARG A 182 -6.39 -10.24 -9.22
C ARG A 182 -5.97 -8.78 -9.39
N ILE A 183 -5.76 -8.05 -8.30
CA ILE A 183 -5.27 -6.67 -8.36
C ILE A 183 -3.83 -6.64 -8.88
N ARG A 184 -2.96 -7.53 -8.42
CA ARG A 184 -1.60 -7.66 -8.97
C ARG A 184 -1.63 -7.89 -10.48
N ASP A 185 -2.41 -8.88 -10.94
CA ASP A 185 -2.52 -9.24 -12.35
C ASP A 185 -3.06 -8.06 -13.17
N PHE A 186 -4.00 -7.30 -12.62
CA PHE A 186 -4.53 -6.10 -13.25
C PHE A 186 -3.47 -4.98 -13.36
N ILE A 187 -2.68 -4.75 -12.32
CA ILE A 187 -1.59 -3.76 -12.37
C ILE A 187 -0.54 -4.16 -13.41
N ILE A 188 -0.18 -5.45 -13.50
CA ILE A 188 0.78 -5.95 -14.50
C ILE A 188 0.34 -5.62 -15.94
N LEU A 189 -0.97 -5.57 -16.23
CA LEU A 189 -1.47 -5.24 -17.56
C LEU A 189 -1.17 -3.79 -18.00
N HIS A 190 -0.74 -2.92 -17.08
CA HIS A 190 -0.36 -1.53 -17.40
C HIS A 190 1.10 -1.39 -17.83
N TYR A 191 1.90 -2.44 -17.62
CA TYR A 191 3.31 -2.52 -18.01
C TYR A 191 3.47 -3.37 -19.28
#